data_ec3c61897c79fee194b96372d51bb3b8
#
_entry.id   ec3c61897c79fee194b96372d51bb3b8
#
_cell.length_a   1.000
_cell.length_b   1.000
_cell.length_c   1.000
_cell.angle_alpha   90.00
_cell.angle_beta   90.00
_cell.angle_gamma   90.00
#
_symmetry.space_group_name_H-M   'P 1'
#
loop_
_entity.id
_entity.type
_entity.pdbx_description
1 polymer ?
#
loop_
_entity_poly.entity_id
_entity_poly.type
_entity_poly.pdbx_seq_one_letter_code
_entity_poly.pdbx_strand_id
1 'polypeptide(L)'
;SSIYSITVNPSPIVQFSSADQTICSGAATTAVNLSTTTVAANISWTCTVLPGITGAATNGTSVIPVQTLINTTNSPITLNYIATATTTGSAACPGNTATYSITVNPTPMVSANPALQTICSGASTSISLASLVSGTTFSWTFATSGSITGASNGNGNLISQALINSSFDPQ
;
A
#
# COMPACT_ATOMS: atom_id res chain seq x y z
N SER A 1 -3.39 44.89 49.79
CA SER A 1 -2.60 44.17 48.76
C SER A 1 -3.56 43.40 47.85
N SER A 2 -3.42 43.59 46.56
CA SER A 2 -4.19 42.85 45.55
C SER A 2 -3.43 41.58 45.21
N ILE A 3 -4.11 40.42 45.24
CA ILE A 3 -3.55 39.11 44.83
C ILE A 3 -3.92 38.88 43.36
N TYR A 4 -2.93 38.68 42.55
CA TYR A 4 -3.11 38.26 41.16
C TYR A 4 -2.85 36.75 41.07
N SER A 5 -3.73 36.00 40.41
CA SER A 5 -3.57 34.58 40.13
C SER A 5 -3.41 34.38 38.61
N ILE A 6 -2.36 33.69 38.21
CA ILE A 6 -2.13 33.30 36.82
C ILE A 6 -2.16 31.78 36.73
N THR A 7 -3.04 31.25 35.90
CA THR A 7 -3.10 29.82 35.58
C THR A 7 -2.49 29.56 34.23
N VAL A 8 -1.51 28.67 34.15
CA VAL A 8 -0.88 28.22 32.87
C VAL A 8 -1.39 26.82 32.58
N ASN A 9 -2.12 26.69 31.47
CA ASN A 9 -2.63 25.39 31.01
C ASN A 9 -1.59 24.68 30.15
N PRO A 10 -1.45 23.34 30.29
CA PRO A 10 -0.54 22.56 29.45
C PRO A 10 -1.06 22.47 28.02
N SER A 11 -0.14 22.39 27.04
CA SER A 11 -0.46 22.08 25.64
C SER A 11 -0.75 20.56 25.48
N PRO A 12 -1.81 20.17 24.78
CA PRO A 12 -2.13 18.75 24.55
C PRO A 12 -1.15 18.14 23.54
N ILE A 13 -0.80 16.86 23.73
CA ILE A 13 0.04 16.07 22.83
C ILE A 13 -0.80 14.94 22.27
N VAL A 14 -0.91 14.85 20.93
CA VAL A 14 -1.63 13.77 20.25
C VAL A 14 -0.81 12.49 20.25
N GLN A 15 -1.47 11.37 20.51
CA GLN A 15 -0.94 10.02 20.40
C GLN A 15 -1.82 9.18 19.50
N PHE A 16 -1.19 8.31 18.70
CA PHE A 16 -1.85 7.31 17.86
C PHE A 16 -1.83 5.95 18.56
N SER A 17 -2.90 5.17 18.40
CA SER A 17 -3.03 3.84 19.03
C SER A 17 -2.14 2.77 18.42
N SER A 18 -1.55 3.03 17.25
CA SER A 18 -0.67 2.11 16.53
C SER A 18 0.45 2.86 15.81
N ALA A 19 1.50 2.13 15.43
CA ALA A 19 2.54 2.60 14.53
C ALA A 19 2.00 2.76 13.10
N ASP A 20 2.76 3.48 12.25
CA ASP A 20 2.50 3.66 10.83
C ASP A 20 2.19 2.33 10.12
N GLN A 21 1.35 2.39 9.09
CA GLN A 21 0.92 1.21 8.34
C GLN A 21 1.57 1.16 6.95
N THR A 22 1.87 -0.07 6.51
CA THR A 22 2.21 -0.35 5.12
C THR A 22 1.27 -1.44 4.62
N ILE A 23 0.57 -1.16 3.52
CA ILE A 23 -0.42 -2.06 2.92
C ILE A 23 -0.18 -2.23 1.42
N CYS A 24 -0.73 -3.30 0.85
CA CYS A 24 -0.83 -3.43 -0.60
C CYS A 24 -2.06 -2.66 -1.11
N SER A 25 -1.99 -2.19 -2.36
CA SER A 25 -3.13 -1.58 -3.06
C SER A 25 -4.35 -2.50 -3.02
N GLY A 26 -5.51 -1.94 -2.64
CA GLY A 26 -6.75 -2.68 -2.47
C GLY A 26 -6.94 -3.36 -1.10
N ALA A 27 -5.91 -3.41 -0.26
CA ALA A 27 -6.06 -3.90 1.10
C ALA A 27 -6.70 -2.83 2.00
N ALA A 28 -7.40 -3.29 3.05
CA ALA A 28 -7.96 -2.42 4.07
C ALA A 28 -6.89 -2.04 5.11
N THR A 29 -6.92 -0.78 5.54
CA THR A 29 -6.15 -0.31 6.71
C THR A 29 -6.80 -0.79 8.00
N THR A 30 -6.12 -0.66 9.13
CA THR A 30 -6.74 -0.75 10.45
C THR A 30 -7.13 0.64 10.94
N ALA A 31 -8.18 0.72 11.74
CA ALA A 31 -8.58 1.98 12.39
C ALA A 31 -7.50 2.43 13.39
N VAL A 32 -7.26 3.74 13.45
CA VAL A 32 -6.30 4.35 14.37
C VAL A 32 -7.02 5.31 15.29
N ASN A 33 -7.06 5.01 16.57
CA ASN A 33 -7.62 5.91 17.58
C ASN A 33 -6.59 6.98 17.95
N LEU A 34 -7.07 8.19 18.10
CA LEU A 34 -6.26 9.32 18.56
C LEU A 34 -6.65 9.68 19.99
N SER A 35 -5.66 9.93 20.80
CA SER A 35 -5.84 10.37 22.21
C SER A 35 -4.86 11.48 22.55
N THR A 36 -5.07 12.13 23.68
CA THR A 36 -4.12 13.10 24.25
C THR A 36 -3.61 12.64 25.58
N THR A 37 -2.35 12.95 25.91
CA THR A 37 -1.71 12.58 27.18
C THR A 37 -2.15 13.45 28.37
N THR A 38 -2.68 14.61 28.08
CA THR A 38 -3.06 15.62 29.07
C THR A 38 -4.52 15.99 28.86
N VAL A 39 -5.16 16.61 29.80
CA VAL A 39 -6.49 17.24 29.82
C VAL A 39 -7.43 17.01 28.62
N ALA A 40 -8.71 17.17 28.84
CA ALA A 40 -9.74 17.14 27.81
C ALA A 40 -9.38 18.08 26.64
N ALA A 41 -9.23 17.52 25.46
CA ALA A 41 -8.91 18.25 24.23
C ALA A 41 -9.72 17.73 23.06
N ASN A 42 -10.07 18.62 22.14
CA ASN A 42 -10.65 18.28 20.85
C ASN A 42 -9.51 17.91 19.90
N ILE A 43 -9.60 16.76 19.25
CA ILE A 43 -8.63 16.30 18.27
C ILE A 43 -9.28 16.38 16.89
N SER A 44 -8.55 16.92 15.91
CA SER A 44 -8.89 16.87 14.50
C SER A 44 -7.69 16.44 13.68
N TRP A 45 -7.93 15.82 12.54
CA TRP A 45 -6.88 15.46 11.60
C TRP A 45 -7.29 15.76 10.16
N THR A 46 -6.30 15.99 9.32
CA THR A 46 -6.45 16.19 7.88
C THR A 46 -5.44 15.32 7.12
N CYS A 47 -5.82 14.92 5.90
CA CYS A 47 -4.92 14.23 4.98
C CYS A 47 -5.06 14.85 3.59
N THR A 48 -3.94 15.20 2.96
CA THR A 48 -3.91 15.59 1.55
C THR A 48 -3.74 14.34 0.71
N VAL A 49 -4.77 14.04 -0.12
CA VAL A 49 -4.73 12.90 -1.03
C VAL A 49 -3.79 13.20 -2.18
N LEU A 50 -2.81 12.33 -2.40
CA LEU A 50 -1.85 12.45 -3.48
C LEU A 50 -2.40 11.87 -4.79
N PRO A 51 -1.97 12.40 -5.97
CA PRO A 51 -2.33 11.80 -7.26
C PRO A 51 -1.96 10.31 -7.32
N GLY A 52 -2.84 9.50 -7.87
CA GLY A 52 -2.66 8.05 -7.97
C GLY A 52 -3.16 7.25 -6.77
N ILE A 53 -3.67 7.90 -5.71
CA ILE A 53 -4.37 7.24 -4.61
C ILE A 53 -5.85 7.57 -4.65
N THR A 54 -6.69 6.56 -4.36
CA THR A 54 -8.13 6.70 -4.13
C THR A 54 -8.55 5.98 -2.86
N GLY A 55 -9.73 6.33 -2.33
CA GLY A 55 -10.32 5.70 -1.13
C GLY A 55 -9.88 6.32 0.21
N ALA A 56 -9.06 7.38 0.19
CA ALA A 56 -8.58 8.04 1.41
C ALA A 56 -9.61 9.03 1.98
N ALA A 57 -9.84 8.97 3.28
CA ALA A 57 -10.53 10.00 4.03
C ALA A 57 -9.62 11.22 4.20
N THR A 58 -10.18 12.43 4.02
CA THR A 58 -9.39 13.66 3.99
C THR A 58 -9.36 14.42 5.32
N ASN A 59 -10.30 14.15 6.21
CA ASN A 59 -10.39 14.79 7.52
C ASN A 59 -11.25 13.96 8.49
N GLY A 60 -11.14 14.26 9.76
CA GLY A 60 -11.94 13.66 10.81
C GLY A 60 -11.51 14.10 12.21
N THR A 61 -12.10 13.43 13.21
CA THR A 61 -11.82 13.67 14.64
C THR A 61 -11.56 12.34 15.32
N SER A 62 -10.71 12.31 16.31
CA SER A 62 -10.48 11.19 17.26
C SER A 62 -10.17 9.81 16.67
N VAL A 63 -10.55 9.51 15.43
CA VAL A 63 -10.31 8.22 14.76
C VAL A 63 -9.99 8.46 13.29
N ILE A 64 -8.89 7.86 12.79
CA ILE A 64 -8.68 7.63 11.36
C ILE A 64 -9.37 6.31 11.05
N PRO A 65 -10.44 6.30 10.23
CA PRO A 65 -11.25 5.10 9.99
C PRO A 65 -10.52 4.04 9.18
N VAL A 66 -11.06 2.82 9.17
CA VAL A 66 -10.67 1.79 8.20
C VAL A 66 -10.94 2.32 6.79
N GLN A 67 -9.98 2.16 5.88
CA GLN A 67 -10.03 2.64 4.51
C GLN A 67 -9.51 1.56 3.57
N THR A 68 -10.11 1.43 2.39
CA THR A 68 -9.54 0.62 1.30
C THR A 68 -8.85 1.57 0.33
N LEU A 69 -7.52 1.57 0.35
CA LEU A 69 -6.70 2.48 -0.45
C LEU A 69 -6.21 1.79 -1.72
N ILE A 70 -6.40 2.45 -2.87
CA ILE A 70 -5.96 1.94 -4.17
C ILE A 70 -4.85 2.84 -4.69
N ASN A 71 -3.69 2.26 -4.94
CA ASN A 71 -2.57 2.91 -5.61
C ASN A 71 -2.57 2.50 -7.09
N THR A 72 -2.84 3.44 -7.97
CA THR A 72 -2.90 3.23 -9.44
C THR A 72 -1.56 3.48 -10.13
N THR A 73 -0.51 3.78 -9.38
CA THR A 73 0.85 4.01 -9.91
C THR A 73 1.72 2.75 -9.82
N ASN A 74 2.95 2.85 -10.28
CA ASN A 74 3.93 1.75 -10.21
C ASN A 74 4.94 1.91 -9.06
N SER A 75 4.74 2.90 -8.18
CA SER A 75 5.61 3.19 -7.04
C SER A 75 4.81 3.31 -5.75
N PRO A 76 5.38 2.96 -4.58
CA PRO A 76 4.72 3.19 -3.30
C PRO A 76 4.37 4.66 -3.10
N ILE A 77 3.20 4.92 -2.54
CA ILE A 77 2.74 6.28 -2.17
C ILE A 77 2.44 6.29 -0.68
N THR A 78 2.95 7.31 0.02
CA THR A 78 2.70 7.50 1.45
C THR A 78 1.73 8.66 1.66
N LEU A 79 0.63 8.41 2.34
CA LEU A 79 -0.32 9.41 2.82
C LEU A 79 0.03 9.81 4.25
N ASN A 80 0.01 11.10 4.53
CA ASN A 80 0.28 11.67 5.85
C ASN A 80 -1.01 12.26 6.44
N TYR A 81 -1.43 11.73 7.57
CA TYR A 81 -2.54 12.20 8.37
C TYR A 81 -1.98 13.10 9.46
N ILE A 82 -2.21 14.39 9.36
CA ILE A 82 -1.71 15.41 10.28
C ILE A 82 -2.78 15.68 11.32
N ALA A 83 -2.52 15.32 12.57
CA ALA A 83 -3.43 15.49 13.68
C ALA A 83 -3.01 16.69 14.56
N THR A 84 -4.00 17.43 15.02
CA THR A 84 -3.86 18.54 15.96
C THR A 84 -4.84 18.36 17.11
N ALA A 85 -4.48 18.82 18.29
CA ALA A 85 -5.35 18.87 19.44
C ALA A 85 -5.42 20.30 20.01
N THR A 86 -6.59 20.66 20.56
CA THR A 86 -6.79 21.94 21.25
C THR A 86 -7.52 21.68 22.54
N THR A 87 -7.03 22.21 23.68
CA THR A 87 -7.70 22.04 24.98
C THR A 87 -9.12 22.59 24.94
N THR A 88 -10.02 21.93 25.67
CA THR A 88 -11.37 22.44 25.94
C THR A 88 -11.33 23.33 27.19
N GLY A 89 -11.91 24.52 27.11
CA GLY A 89 -11.97 25.48 28.22
C GLY A 89 -11.83 26.92 27.77
N SER A 90 -11.82 27.87 28.72
CA SER A 90 -11.78 29.30 28.46
C SER A 90 -10.47 29.78 27.80
N ALA A 91 -9.36 29.03 27.98
CA ALA A 91 -8.10 29.24 27.26
C ALA A 91 -7.88 28.01 26.36
N ALA A 92 -8.32 28.09 25.10
CA ALA A 92 -8.10 27.07 24.09
C ALA A 92 -6.62 27.04 23.69
N CYS A 93 -5.80 26.25 24.40
CA CYS A 93 -4.37 26.09 24.10
C CYS A 93 -4.19 25.10 22.95
N PRO A 94 -3.55 25.51 21.82
CA PRO A 94 -3.20 24.59 20.77
C PRO A 94 -2.06 23.66 21.20
N GLY A 95 -2.15 22.40 20.77
CA GLY A 95 -1.08 21.41 20.93
C GLY A 95 -0.14 21.37 19.73
N ASN A 96 0.86 20.51 19.80
CA ASN A 96 1.74 20.20 18.68
C ASN A 96 1.00 19.38 17.62
N THR A 97 1.41 19.50 16.37
CA THR A 97 1.00 18.60 15.30
C THR A 97 1.69 17.26 15.43
N ALA A 98 0.95 16.17 15.17
CA ALA A 98 1.48 14.81 15.07
C ALA A 98 1.10 14.22 13.71
N THR A 99 1.99 13.43 13.12
CA THR A 99 1.78 12.82 11.79
C THR A 99 1.70 11.31 11.93
N TYR A 100 0.71 10.73 11.27
CA TYR A 100 0.55 9.30 11.07
C TYR A 100 0.65 8.97 9.59
N SER A 101 1.45 7.96 9.21
CA SER A 101 1.73 7.65 7.82
C SER A 101 1.14 6.31 7.40
N ILE A 102 0.54 6.26 6.21
CA ILE A 102 0.10 5.02 5.57
C ILE A 102 0.78 4.92 4.22
N THR A 103 1.63 3.92 4.04
CA THR A 103 2.27 3.62 2.76
C THR A 103 1.48 2.56 2.00
N VAL A 104 1.09 2.86 0.76
CA VAL A 104 0.33 1.97 -0.12
C VAL A 104 1.24 1.49 -1.24
N ASN A 105 1.64 0.23 -1.20
CA ASN A 105 2.42 -0.41 -2.24
C ASN A 105 1.55 -0.69 -3.47
N PRO A 106 2.05 -0.50 -4.70
CA PRO A 106 1.31 -0.81 -5.93
C PRO A 106 1.13 -2.32 -6.11
N THR A 107 0.11 -2.72 -6.88
CA THR A 107 -0.06 -4.11 -7.32
C THR A 107 0.78 -4.36 -8.56
N PRO A 108 1.72 -5.31 -8.57
CA PRO A 108 2.47 -5.65 -9.77
C PRO A 108 1.56 -6.24 -10.86
N MET A 109 1.76 -5.76 -12.09
CA MET A 109 1.18 -6.38 -13.29
C MET A 109 2.29 -7.03 -14.10
N VAL A 110 2.09 -8.28 -14.50
CA VAL A 110 3.06 -9.01 -15.32
C VAL A 110 2.75 -8.81 -16.80
N SER A 111 3.79 -8.60 -17.60
CA SER A 111 3.77 -8.67 -19.07
C SER A 111 4.72 -9.75 -19.56
N ALA A 112 4.34 -10.46 -20.62
CA ALA A 112 5.16 -11.47 -21.27
C ALA A 112 5.54 -11.01 -22.68
N ASN A 113 6.79 -11.17 -23.08
CA ASN A 113 7.25 -10.83 -24.41
C ASN A 113 8.15 -11.97 -24.97
N PRO A 114 7.76 -12.62 -26.08
CA PRO A 114 6.49 -12.45 -26.79
C PRO A 114 5.30 -12.98 -25.95
N ALA A 115 4.10 -12.43 -26.20
CA ALA A 115 2.87 -12.90 -25.54
C ALA A 115 2.41 -14.27 -26.05
N LEU A 116 2.78 -14.61 -27.30
CA LEU A 116 2.56 -15.90 -27.95
C LEU A 116 3.85 -16.29 -28.67
N GLN A 117 4.18 -17.59 -28.64
CA GLN A 117 5.34 -18.12 -29.34
C GLN A 117 4.99 -19.43 -30.02
N THR A 118 5.38 -19.59 -31.28
CA THR A 118 5.32 -20.84 -32.03
C THR A 118 6.74 -21.34 -32.24
N ILE A 119 6.99 -22.59 -31.88
CA ILE A 119 8.31 -23.23 -32.02
C ILE A 119 8.17 -24.60 -32.66
N CYS A 120 9.22 -25.13 -33.24
CA CYS A 120 9.29 -26.53 -33.68
C CYS A 120 9.49 -27.46 -32.46
N SER A 121 9.03 -28.70 -32.58
CA SER A 121 9.30 -29.75 -31.57
C SER A 121 10.81 -29.88 -31.32
N GLY A 122 11.20 -29.90 -30.04
CA GLY A 122 12.59 -29.93 -29.59
C GLY A 122 13.25 -28.54 -29.48
N ALA A 123 12.63 -27.47 -29.96
CA ALA A 123 13.12 -26.11 -29.76
C ALA A 123 12.79 -25.58 -28.35
N SER A 124 13.56 -24.60 -27.92
CA SER A 124 13.34 -23.93 -26.63
C SER A 124 12.48 -22.69 -26.76
N THR A 125 11.60 -22.47 -25.79
CA THR A 125 10.90 -21.20 -25.62
C THR A 125 11.86 -20.11 -25.18
N SER A 126 11.50 -18.84 -25.45
CA SER A 126 12.22 -17.66 -24.95
C SER A 126 11.21 -16.55 -24.69
N ILE A 127 10.58 -16.57 -23.52
CA ILE A 127 9.54 -15.61 -23.13
C ILE A 127 10.05 -14.82 -21.93
N SER A 128 10.27 -13.53 -22.10
CA SER A 128 10.67 -12.63 -21.02
C SER A 128 9.46 -12.12 -20.26
N LEU A 129 9.53 -12.17 -18.93
CA LEU A 129 8.52 -11.60 -18.01
C LEU A 129 9.02 -10.28 -17.46
N ALA A 130 8.15 -9.27 -17.43
CA ALA A 130 8.45 -7.94 -16.93
C ALA A 130 7.29 -7.35 -16.11
N SER A 131 7.60 -6.41 -15.23
CA SER A 131 6.64 -5.58 -14.52
C SER A 131 7.19 -4.15 -14.39
N LEU A 132 6.30 -3.15 -14.39
CA LEU A 132 6.65 -1.76 -14.11
C LEU A 132 6.88 -1.48 -12.62
N VAL A 133 6.45 -2.39 -11.74
CA VAL A 133 6.71 -2.29 -10.29
C VAL A 133 8.09 -2.88 -10.00
N SER A 134 8.97 -2.06 -9.46
CA SER A 134 10.33 -2.46 -9.08
C SER A 134 10.32 -3.57 -8.02
N GLY A 135 11.29 -4.50 -8.09
CA GLY A 135 11.42 -5.60 -7.13
C GLY A 135 10.40 -6.72 -7.32
N THR A 136 9.60 -6.71 -8.41
CA THR A 136 8.67 -7.80 -8.72
C THR A 136 9.43 -9.10 -8.99
N THR A 137 9.01 -10.17 -8.35
CA THR A 137 9.46 -11.55 -8.63
C THR A 137 8.39 -12.28 -9.43
N PHE A 138 8.81 -13.21 -10.31
CA PHE A 138 7.91 -13.93 -11.18
C PHE A 138 7.97 -15.43 -10.90
N SER A 139 6.81 -16.07 -10.99
CA SER A 139 6.65 -17.52 -11.03
C SER A 139 5.62 -17.88 -12.08
N TRP A 140 5.76 -19.05 -12.69
CA TRP A 140 4.80 -19.55 -13.66
C TRP A 140 4.45 -21.01 -13.38
N THR A 141 3.25 -21.36 -13.79
CA THR A 141 2.78 -22.74 -13.84
C THR A 141 2.40 -23.06 -15.28
N PHE A 142 2.52 -24.31 -15.69
CA PHE A 142 2.06 -24.77 -16.97
C PHE A 142 0.79 -25.63 -16.80
N ALA A 143 -0.10 -25.57 -17.80
CA ALA A 143 -1.19 -26.52 -17.93
C ALA A 143 -0.74 -27.64 -18.88
N THR A 144 -1.02 -28.89 -18.52
CA THR A 144 -0.68 -30.05 -19.34
C THR A 144 -1.51 -30.03 -20.63
N SER A 145 -0.83 -30.18 -21.76
CA SER A 145 -1.45 -30.45 -23.06
C SER A 145 -0.96 -31.82 -23.52
N GLY A 146 -1.82 -32.83 -23.44
CA GLY A 146 -1.63 -34.26 -23.64
C GLY A 146 -0.37 -34.77 -24.33
N SER A 147 0.02 -34.16 -25.48
CA SER A 147 1.15 -34.62 -26.31
C SER A 147 2.42 -33.79 -26.13
N ILE A 148 2.40 -32.74 -25.28
CA ILE A 148 3.58 -31.91 -25.03
C ILE A 148 4.32 -32.39 -23.78
N THR A 149 5.65 -32.57 -23.92
CA THR A 149 6.56 -32.87 -22.82
C THR A 149 7.66 -31.83 -22.74
N GLY A 150 8.39 -31.78 -21.60
CA GLY A 150 9.46 -30.80 -21.36
C GLY A 150 8.98 -29.50 -20.68
N ALA A 151 7.67 -29.30 -20.51
CA ALA A 151 7.15 -28.17 -19.75
C ALA A 151 7.28 -28.40 -18.24
N SER A 152 7.60 -27.38 -17.51
CA SER A 152 7.71 -27.38 -16.04
C SER A 152 7.31 -26.04 -15.44
N ASN A 153 6.87 -26.07 -14.20
CA ASN A 153 6.72 -24.87 -13.39
C ASN A 153 8.10 -24.25 -13.11
N GLY A 154 8.14 -22.95 -12.91
CA GLY A 154 9.40 -22.26 -12.65
C GLY A 154 9.24 -20.90 -12.05
N ASN A 155 10.37 -20.22 -11.86
CA ASN A 155 10.47 -18.86 -11.38
C ASN A 155 11.59 -18.09 -12.10
N GLY A 156 11.58 -16.76 -11.99
CA GLY A 156 12.52 -15.87 -12.67
C GLY A 156 11.83 -15.07 -13.78
N ASN A 157 12.62 -14.31 -14.52
CA ASN A 157 12.12 -13.40 -15.54
C ASN A 157 12.20 -13.94 -16.98
N LEU A 158 12.61 -15.21 -17.17
CA LEU A 158 12.73 -15.85 -18.47
C LEU A 158 12.17 -17.27 -18.39
N ILE A 159 11.19 -17.58 -19.28
CA ILE A 159 10.70 -18.92 -19.50
C ILE A 159 11.46 -19.50 -20.70
N SER A 160 12.38 -20.41 -20.42
CA SER A 160 13.19 -21.12 -21.44
C SER A 160 13.09 -22.62 -21.21
N GLN A 161 12.28 -23.31 -22.02
CA GLN A 161 11.98 -24.72 -21.90
C GLN A 161 12.00 -25.40 -23.26
N ALA A 162 12.71 -26.51 -23.39
CA ALA A 162 12.68 -27.32 -24.60
C ALA A 162 11.42 -28.19 -24.60
N LEU A 163 10.53 -27.92 -25.57
CA LEU A 163 9.23 -28.60 -25.65
C LEU A 163 9.21 -29.59 -26.79
N ILE A 164 8.74 -30.80 -26.50
CA ILE A 164 8.59 -31.87 -27.49
C ILE A 164 7.10 -32.14 -27.71
N ASN A 165 6.65 -32.04 -28.95
CA ASN A 165 5.33 -32.47 -29.37
C ASN A 165 5.45 -33.88 -29.99
N SER A 166 4.79 -34.85 -29.36
CA SER A 166 4.75 -36.24 -29.83
C SER A 166 3.54 -36.55 -30.70
N SER A 167 2.69 -35.57 -31.00
CA SER A 167 1.57 -35.71 -31.93
C SER A 167 1.96 -35.29 -33.35
N PHE A 168 1.13 -35.63 -34.32
CA PHE A 168 1.26 -35.19 -35.73
C PHE A 168 0.57 -33.85 -35.98
N ASP A 169 -0.19 -33.33 -34.99
CA ASP A 169 -0.93 -32.08 -35.09
C ASP A 169 -0.28 -31.00 -34.23
N PRO A 170 -0.41 -29.71 -34.60
CA PRO A 170 -0.01 -28.59 -33.75
C PRO A 170 -0.74 -28.61 -32.42
N GLN A 171 -0.06 -28.32 -31.32
CA GLN A 171 -0.58 -28.27 -29.96
C GLN A 171 -0.34 -26.88 -29.32
#